data_4246ab2a14514e06e1ba39b2f25f88bb
#
_entry.id   4246ab2a14514e06e1ba39b2f25f88bb
#
_cell.length_a   1.000
_cell.length_b   1.000
_cell.length_c   1.000
_cell.angle_alpha   90.00
_cell.angle_beta   90.00
_cell.angle_gamma   90.00
#
_symmetry.space_group_name_H-M   'P 1'
#
loop_
_entity.id
_entity.type
_entity.pdbx_description
1 polymer ?
#
loop_
_entity_poly.entity_id
_entity_poly.type
_entity_poly.pdbx_seq_one_letter_code
_entity_poly.pdbx_strand_id
1 'polypeptide(L)'
;MRASPRLHRSVPLAVMLVLLAGCASTTPIGDLLSNSSRYNGKTVRIKGEVTKSVGALVAGAYQVKDNTGTITVVSEGNSPPPEGSKIGVKGIFQALLTLGTKSLAILKEESRSTQ
;
A
#
# COMPACT_ATOMS: atom_id res chain seq x y z
N MET A 1 -27.90 -33.82 25.45
CA MET A 1 -27.57 -33.84 25.32
C MET A 1 -26.84 -33.60 24.72
N ARG A 2 -26.38 -33.23 24.53
CA ARG A 2 -25.64 -33.24 23.90
C ARG A 2 -25.67 -32.32 22.92
N ALA A 3 -26.25 -31.44 22.68
CA ALA A 3 -26.42 -30.47 21.64
C ALA A 3 -25.47 -29.29 21.77
N SER A 4 -25.03 -28.99 22.93
CA SER A 4 -24.24 -27.79 23.14
C SER A 4 -22.89 -27.76 22.41
N PRO A 5 -22.19 -28.85 22.23
CA PRO A 5 -20.87 -28.76 21.58
C PRO A 5 -20.93 -28.28 20.16
N ARG A 6 -22.04 -28.49 19.51
CA ARG A 6 -22.13 -28.10 18.11
C ARG A 6 -22.11 -26.62 17.87
N LEU A 7 -22.59 -25.88 18.81
CA LEU A 7 -22.70 -24.44 18.69
C LEU A 7 -21.33 -23.79 18.57
N HIS A 8 -20.34 -24.40 19.15
CA HIS A 8 -19.02 -23.79 19.19
C HIS A 8 -18.31 -23.77 17.84
N ARG A 9 -18.73 -24.59 16.93
CA ARG A 9 -18.02 -24.69 15.68
C ARG A 9 -18.18 -23.51 14.76
N SER A 10 -19.35 -22.92 14.74
CA SER A 10 -19.58 -21.79 13.87
C SER A 10 -18.81 -20.55 14.29
N VAL A 11 -18.56 -20.39 15.57
CA VAL A 11 -17.87 -19.21 16.07
C VAL A 11 -16.43 -19.13 15.55
N PRO A 12 -15.61 -20.18 15.60
CA PRO A 12 -14.28 -20.10 15.05
C PRO A 12 -14.24 -19.79 13.57
N LEU A 13 -15.19 -20.29 12.82
CA LEU A 13 -15.23 -19.99 11.39
C LEU A 13 -15.49 -18.53 11.13
N ALA A 14 -16.38 -17.94 11.88
CA ALA A 14 -16.66 -16.53 11.72
C ALA A 14 -15.43 -15.66 12.04
N VAL A 15 -14.68 -16.03 13.06
CA VAL A 15 -13.47 -15.33 13.43
C VAL A 15 -12.44 -15.40 12.31
N MET A 16 -12.29 -16.53 11.67
CA MET A 16 -11.35 -16.66 10.57
C MET A 16 -11.70 -15.77 9.40
N LEU A 17 -12.97 -15.62 9.08
CA LEU A 17 -13.39 -14.73 8.01
C LEU A 17 -13.00 -13.29 8.30
N VAL A 18 -13.16 -12.86 9.54
CA VAL A 18 -12.79 -11.51 9.94
C VAL A 18 -11.28 -11.29 9.79
N LEU A 19 -10.48 -12.27 10.17
CA LEU A 19 -9.04 -12.17 10.03
C LEU A 19 -8.61 -12.05 8.58
N LEU A 20 -9.25 -12.79 7.69
CA LEU A 20 -8.93 -12.68 6.26
C LEU A 20 -9.22 -11.29 5.73
N ALA A 21 -10.32 -10.70 6.14
CA ALA A 21 -10.64 -9.35 5.73
C ALA A 21 -9.59 -8.35 6.21
N GLY A 22 -8.98 -8.58 7.38
CA GLY A 22 -7.94 -7.72 7.91
C GLY A 22 -6.62 -7.79 7.15
N CYS A 23 -6.42 -8.78 6.29
CA CYS A 23 -5.17 -8.92 5.54
C CYS A 23 -5.00 -7.89 4.43
N ALA A 24 -6.02 -7.13 4.12
CA ALA A 24 -5.98 -6.12 3.06
C ALA A 24 -5.64 -4.73 3.56
N SER A 25 -5.07 -4.60 4.75
CA SER A 25 -4.77 -3.31 5.32
C SER A 25 -3.61 -2.62 4.62
N THR A 26 -3.61 -1.29 4.67
CA THR A 26 -2.56 -0.47 4.08
C THR A 26 -1.56 -0.03 5.14
N THR A 27 -0.35 0.30 4.69
CA THR A 27 0.69 0.84 5.56
C THR A 27 0.74 2.35 5.39
N PRO A 28 0.77 3.13 6.48
CA PRO A 28 0.94 4.57 6.36
C PRO A 28 2.26 4.92 5.67
N ILE A 29 2.21 5.91 4.77
CA ILE A 29 3.39 6.31 4.01
C ILE A 29 4.52 6.77 4.94
N GLY A 30 4.17 7.50 6.00
CA GLY A 30 5.15 7.96 6.98
C GLY A 30 5.92 6.82 7.64
N ASP A 31 5.25 5.68 7.87
CA ASP A 31 5.92 4.51 8.43
C ASP A 31 6.94 3.93 7.48
N LEU A 32 6.61 3.88 6.18
CA LEU A 32 7.55 3.41 5.17
C LEU A 32 8.80 4.28 5.15
N LEU A 33 8.62 5.59 5.20
CA LEU A 33 9.73 6.52 5.12
C LEU A 33 10.57 6.54 6.40
N SER A 34 9.92 6.40 7.55
CA SER A 34 10.63 6.39 8.84
C SER A 34 11.37 5.08 9.09
N ASN A 35 10.89 3.99 8.52
CA ASN A 35 11.47 2.66 8.72
C ASN A 35 11.88 2.05 7.39
N SER A 36 12.51 2.83 6.54
CA SER A 36 12.77 2.45 5.16
C SER A 36 13.60 1.18 5.03
N SER A 37 14.58 0.97 5.89
CA SER A 37 15.38 -0.25 5.84
C SER A 37 14.56 -1.48 6.17
N ARG A 38 13.58 -1.33 7.06
CA ARG A 38 12.72 -2.44 7.46
C ARG A 38 11.81 -2.90 6.33
N TYR A 39 11.35 -1.96 5.51
CA TYR A 39 10.41 -2.27 4.43
C TYR A 39 11.11 -2.47 3.08
N ASN A 40 12.39 -2.22 2.98
CA ASN A 40 13.10 -2.31 1.71
C ASN A 40 12.97 -3.69 1.08
N GLY A 41 12.53 -3.71 -0.18
CA GLY A 41 12.32 -4.94 -0.93
C GLY A 41 11.01 -5.65 -0.63
N LYS A 42 10.19 -5.12 0.25
CA LYS A 42 8.93 -5.77 0.62
C LYS A 42 7.77 -5.23 -0.18
N THR A 43 6.79 -6.09 -0.40
CA THR A 43 5.52 -5.69 -1.00
C THR A 43 4.66 -5.03 0.05
N VAL A 44 4.19 -3.83 -0.25
CA VAL A 44 3.35 -3.07 0.67
C VAL A 44 2.15 -2.51 -0.08
N ARG A 45 1.16 -2.10 0.69
CA ARG A 45 -0.03 -1.42 0.16
C ARG A 45 -0.14 -0.06 0.80
N ILE A 46 -0.40 0.95 -0.02
CA ILE A 46 -0.65 2.31 0.46
C ILE A 46 -1.94 2.82 -0.15
N LYS A 47 -2.48 3.87 0.45
CA LYS A 47 -3.61 4.58 -0.13
C LYS A 47 -3.43 6.07 0.10
N GLY A 48 -3.97 6.86 -0.79
CA GLY A 48 -3.89 8.30 -0.67
C GLY A 48 -4.34 9.00 -1.93
N GLU A 49 -3.98 10.26 -2.04
CA GLU A 49 -4.34 11.13 -3.14
C GLU A 49 -3.13 11.39 -4.02
N VAL A 50 -3.34 11.36 -5.34
CA VAL A 50 -2.30 11.68 -6.31
C VAL A 50 -2.12 13.19 -6.35
N THR A 51 -0.93 13.66 -6.00
CA THR A 51 -0.63 15.10 -5.98
C THR A 51 0.15 15.57 -7.20
N LYS A 52 0.93 14.69 -7.82
CA LYS A 52 1.66 14.98 -9.05
C LYS A 52 1.69 13.74 -9.93
N SER A 53 1.70 13.98 -11.23
CA SER A 53 1.69 12.89 -12.19
C SER A 53 2.51 13.29 -13.39
N VAL A 54 3.52 12.48 -13.75
CA VAL A 54 4.36 12.71 -14.91
C VAL A 54 4.49 11.38 -15.64
N GLY A 55 4.18 11.35 -16.92
CA GLY A 55 4.26 10.08 -17.60
C GLY A 55 4.29 10.16 -19.09
N ALA A 56 4.64 9.03 -19.68
CA ALA A 56 4.57 8.75 -21.10
C ALA A 56 3.60 7.58 -21.29
N LEU A 57 3.50 7.09 -22.52
CA LEU A 57 2.47 6.10 -22.88
C LEU A 57 2.53 4.81 -22.08
N VAL A 58 3.72 4.33 -21.70
CA VAL A 58 3.88 3.01 -21.09
C VAL A 58 4.57 3.05 -19.74
N ALA A 59 4.88 4.24 -19.24
CA ALA A 59 5.56 4.37 -17.96
C ALA A 59 5.32 5.74 -17.39
N GLY A 60 5.47 5.88 -16.08
CA GLY A 60 5.34 7.18 -15.46
C GLY A 60 5.67 7.11 -13.99
N ALA A 61 5.62 8.27 -13.37
CA ALA A 61 5.80 8.42 -11.95
C ALA A 61 4.73 9.34 -11.42
N TYR A 62 4.28 9.09 -10.21
CA TYR A 62 3.30 9.95 -9.57
C TYR A 62 3.54 9.96 -8.07
N GLN A 63 3.12 11.02 -7.42
CA GLN A 63 3.24 11.14 -5.99
C GLN A 63 1.91 10.86 -5.33
N VAL A 64 1.94 10.06 -4.28
CA VAL A 64 0.76 9.73 -3.48
C VAL A 64 0.99 10.27 -2.08
N LYS A 65 0.00 10.97 -1.59
CA LYS A 65 0.04 11.60 -0.27
C LYS A 65 -1.07 11.05 0.59
N ASP A 66 -0.73 10.69 1.84
CA ASP A 66 -1.71 10.42 2.87
C ASP A 66 -1.50 11.40 4.04
N ASN A 67 -2.11 11.15 5.18
CA ASN A 67 -1.97 12.04 6.34
C ASN A 67 -0.59 11.99 6.97
N THR A 68 0.24 11.04 6.60
CA THR A 68 1.53 10.79 7.25
C THR A 68 2.72 11.13 6.38
N GLY A 69 2.55 11.27 5.07
CA GLY A 69 3.67 11.58 4.20
C GLY A 69 3.33 11.46 2.72
N THR A 70 4.35 11.62 1.89
CA THR A 70 4.23 11.54 0.43
C THR A 70 5.32 10.62 -0.09
N ILE A 71 4.98 9.78 -1.06
CA ILE A 71 5.93 8.87 -1.68
C ILE A 71 5.77 8.91 -3.20
N THR A 72 6.87 8.71 -3.91
CA THR A 72 6.85 8.59 -5.37
C THR A 72 6.60 7.15 -5.75
N VAL A 73 5.63 6.94 -6.61
CA VAL A 73 5.30 5.62 -7.17
C VAL A 73 5.72 5.61 -8.63
N VAL A 74 6.41 4.55 -9.03
CA VAL A 74 6.83 4.37 -10.42
C VAL A 74 5.97 3.28 -11.03
N SER A 75 5.36 3.57 -12.18
CA SER A 75 4.55 2.60 -12.90
C SER A 75 5.22 2.23 -14.21
N GLU A 76 5.20 0.95 -14.52
CA GLU A 76 5.67 0.43 -15.81
C GLU A 76 4.49 -0.30 -16.46
N GLY A 77 4.29 -0.03 -17.73
CA GLY A 77 3.20 -0.64 -18.47
C GLY A 77 1.86 0.04 -18.35
N ASN A 78 1.75 1.05 -17.50
CA ASN A 78 0.51 1.81 -17.30
C ASN A 78 0.83 3.29 -17.23
N SER A 79 -0.05 4.11 -17.76
CA SER A 79 0.08 5.55 -17.56
C SER A 79 -0.29 5.89 -16.11
N PRO A 80 0.31 6.96 -15.55
CA PRO A 80 -0.01 7.34 -14.18
C PRO A 80 -1.44 7.86 -14.06
N PRO A 81 -2.05 7.73 -12.87
CA PRO A 81 -3.40 8.24 -12.66
C PRO A 81 -3.41 9.77 -12.65
N PRO A 82 -4.55 10.39 -12.92
CA PRO A 82 -4.62 11.85 -12.90
C PRO A 82 -4.48 12.42 -11.49
N GLU A 83 -3.96 13.64 -11.43
CA GLU A 83 -3.84 14.36 -10.17
C GLU A 83 -5.21 14.56 -9.54
N GLY A 84 -5.26 14.44 -8.22
CA GLY A 84 -6.51 14.52 -7.47
C GLY A 84 -7.20 13.19 -7.27
N SER A 85 -6.77 12.14 -7.95
CA SER A 85 -7.37 10.81 -7.79
C SER A 85 -7.07 10.25 -6.41
N LYS A 86 -8.06 9.55 -5.84
CA LYS A 86 -7.85 8.77 -4.63
C LYS A 86 -7.67 7.32 -5.02
N ILE A 87 -6.53 6.75 -4.66
CA ILE A 87 -6.15 5.42 -5.12
C ILE A 87 -5.53 4.59 -4.00
N GLY A 88 -5.57 3.28 -4.20
CA GLY A 88 -4.78 2.34 -3.44
C GLY A 88 -3.72 1.74 -4.36
N VAL A 89 -2.51 1.56 -3.89
CA VAL A 89 -1.41 1.03 -4.67
C VAL A 89 -0.76 -0.11 -3.91
N LYS A 90 -0.54 -1.20 -4.62
CA LYS A 90 0.27 -2.32 -4.13
C LYS A 90 1.57 -2.33 -4.92
N GLY A 91 2.69 -2.42 -4.26
CA GLY A 91 3.96 -2.44 -4.94
C GLY A 91 5.12 -2.81 -4.03
N ILE A 92 6.31 -2.80 -4.61
CA ILE A 92 7.53 -3.13 -3.90
C ILE A 92 8.20 -1.84 -3.46
N PHE A 93 8.43 -1.71 -2.16
CA PHE A 93 9.08 -0.54 -1.59
C PHE A 93 10.59 -0.67 -1.78
N GLN A 94 11.22 0.39 -2.26
CA GLN A 94 12.68 0.43 -2.44
C GLN A 94 13.24 1.68 -1.79
N ALA A 95 14.08 1.47 -0.78
CA ALA A 95 14.80 2.55 -0.14
C ALA A 95 16.06 2.82 -0.95
N LEU A 96 16.12 3.96 -1.63
CA LEU A 96 17.23 4.27 -2.52
C LEU A 96 18.39 4.92 -1.78
N LEU A 97 18.09 5.79 -0.84
CA LEU A 97 19.12 6.56 -0.14
C LEU A 97 18.55 7.13 1.14
N THR A 98 19.35 7.13 2.19
CA THR A 98 19.00 7.78 3.46
C THR A 98 20.05 8.83 3.76
N LEU A 99 19.60 10.08 3.95
CA LEU A 99 20.44 11.21 4.28
C LEU A 99 19.95 11.78 5.59
N GLY A 100 20.65 11.46 6.67
CA GLY A 100 20.23 11.88 8.00
C GLY A 100 18.89 11.30 8.37
N THR A 101 17.88 12.16 8.56
CA THR A 101 16.53 11.73 8.87
C THR A 101 15.64 11.59 7.65
N LYS A 102 16.15 11.90 6.46
CA LYS A 102 15.37 11.84 5.23
C LYS A 102 15.75 10.62 4.42
N SER A 103 14.73 9.95 3.90
CA SER A 103 14.91 8.81 3.02
C SER A 103 14.34 9.12 1.66
N LEU A 104 15.12 8.84 0.62
CA LEU A 104 14.63 8.82 -0.74
C LEU A 104 14.21 7.39 -1.03
N ALA A 105 12.94 7.24 -1.34
CA ALA A 105 12.38 5.92 -1.57
C ALA A 105 11.33 5.99 -2.66
N ILE A 106 11.16 4.88 -3.35
CA ILE A 106 10.11 4.74 -4.34
C ILE A 106 9.30 3.50 -4.07
N LEU A 107 8.08 3.48 -4.59
CA LEU A 107 7.25 2.29 -4.62
C LEU A 107 7.09 1.89 -6.08
N LYS A 108 7.52 0.67 -6.42
CA LYS A 108 7.32 0.14 -7.76
C LYS A 108 5.94 -0.49 -7.82
N GLU A 109 5.07 0.12 -8.59
CA GLU A 109 3.69 -0.31 -8.67
C GLU A 109 3.56 -1.70 -9.28
N GLU A 110 2.83 -2.59 -8.60
CA GLU A 110 2.40 -3.86 -9.16
C GLU A 110 0.95 -3.78 -9.60
N SER A 111 0.12 -3.12 -8.80
CA SER A 111 -1.29 -2.93 -9.14
C SER A 111 -1.83 -1.71 -8.40
N ARG A 112 -2.94 -1.18 -8.88
CA ARG A 112 -3.61 -0.08 -8.21
C ARG A 112 -5.10 -0.19 -8.41
N SER A 113 -5.83 0.46 -7.51
CA SER A 113 -7.29 0.52 -7.58
C SER A 113 -7.76 1.94 -7.27
N THR A 114 -8.87 2.32 -7.86
CA THR A 114 -9.50 3.61 -7.58
C THR A 114 -10.38 3.46 -6.34
N GLN A 115 -10.38 4.48 -5.51
CA GLN A 115 -11.20 4.50 -4.30
C GLN A 115 -12.37 5.45 -4.46
#